data_5073d0a3f0ecd633812baaa859aade87
#
_entry.id   5073d0a3f0ecd633812baaa859aade87
#
_cell.length_a   1.000
_cell.length_b   1.000
_cell.length_c   1.000
_cell.angle_alpha   90.00
_cell.angle_beta   90.00
_cell.angle_gamma   90.00
#
_symmetry.space_group_name_H-M   'P 1'
#
loop_
_entity.id
_entity.type
_entity.pdbx_description
1 polymer ?
#
loop_
_entity_poly.entity_id
_entity_poly.type
_entity_poly.pdbx_seq_one_letter_code
_entity_poly.pdbx_strand_id
1 'polypeptide(L)'
;MLRCINFLEQPDAGVITLDEQTIEMRQGRAGTRAPHPAQLQNLRTRLAMVFQHFNLWSHMTVLENICMAPRRVLGVSSQEAEARARKYLDKVGLPPRAADQYPAFLSGGQQQRVAIARALAMEPEIILFDEPTSALDPELVGEVLKVIQTLAEEGRTMLMVTHEMGFARQVSSQVLFLHQGRVEEQGSAEILDQPQSERLQQFLSNRLK
;
A
#
# COMPACT_ATOMS: atom_id res chain seq x y z
N MET A 1 -0.08 1.94 12.82
CA MET A 1 -0.98 3.01 12.32
C MET A 1 -1.55 2.67 10.94
N LEU A 2 -0.75 2.39 9.89
CA LEU A 2 -1.27 2.15 8.53
C LEU A 2 -2.33 1.03 8.49
N ARG A 3 -2.10 -0.09 9.20
CA ARG A 3 -3.02 -1.22 9.28
C ARG A 3 -4.32 -0.93 10.03
N CYS A 4 -4.36 0.14 10.82
CA CYS A 4 -5.59 0.59 11.48
C CYS A 4 -6.53 1.31 10.50
N ILE A 5 -5.99 1.92 9.43
CA ILE A 5 -6.80 2.67 8.45
C ILE A 5 -7.78 1.74 7.70
N ASN A 6 -7.36 0.51 7.39
CA ASN A 6 -8.21 -0.49 6.75
C ASN A 6 -8.78 -1.53 7.74
N PHE A 7 -8.61 -1.30 9.05
CA PHE A 7 -9.05 -2.19 10.13
C PHE A 7 -8.49 -3.63 10.03
N LEU A 8 -7.29 -3.80 9.50
CA LEU A 8 -6.54 -5.05 9.69
C LEU A 8 -6.06 -5.19 11.14
N GLU A 9 -5.71 -4.07 11.75
CA GLU A 9 -5.52 -3.93 13.18
C GLU A 9 -6.59 -2.99 13.72
N GLN A 10 -7.26 -3.39 14.79
CA GLN A 10 -8.34 -2.62 15.37
C GLN A 10 -7.77 -1.51 16.24
N PRO A 11 -8.01 -0.21 15.93
CA PRO A 11 -7.62 0.87 16.82
C PRO A 11 -8.50 0.87 18.09
N ASP A 12 -7.93 1.30 19.22
CA ASP A 12 -8.67 1.41 20.48
C ASP A 12 -9.70 2.53 20.45
N ALA A 13 -9.37 3.63 19.80
CA ALA A 13 -10.24 4.81 19.61
C ALA A 13 -9.79 5.62 18.40
N GLY A 14 -10.67 6.45 17.90
CA GLY A 14 -10.39 7.37 16.81
C GLY A 14 -11.52 7.46 15.79
N VAL A 15 -11.29 8.27 14.78
CA VAL A 15 -12.21 8.52 13.68
C VAL A 15 -11.42 8.36 12.38
N ILE A 16 -11.96 7.60 11.45
CA ILE A 16 -11.43 7.51 10.09
C ILE A 16 -12.49 8.06 9.16
N THR A 17 -12.13 9.11 8.42
CA THR A 17 -13.02 9.73 7.44
C THR A 17 -12.43 9.54 6.04
N LEU A 18 -13.23 9.01 5.13
CA LEU A 18 -12.92 8.89 3.72
C LEU A 18 -14.05 9.54 2.94
N ASP A 19 -13.79 10.69 2.33
CA ASP A 19 -14.79 11.59 1.79
C ASP A 19 -15.89 11.91 2.81
N GLU A 20 -17.15 11.61 2.50
CA GLU A 20 -18.31 11.82 3.38
C GLU A 20 -18.54 10.67 4.36
N GLN A 21 -17.83 9.55 4.22
CA GLN A 21 -18.00 8.39 5.09
C GLN A 21 -17.08 8.49 6.32
N THR A 22 -17.69 8.57 7.48
CA THR A 22 -17.00 8.59 8.76
C THR A 22 -17.23 7.27 9.51
N ILE A 23 -16.12 6.64 9.90
CA ILE A 23 -16.12 5.44 10.74
C ILE A 23 -15.53 5.83 12.09
N GLU A 24 -16.37 5.85 13.11
CA GLU A 24 -15.99 6.15 14.48
C GLU A 24 -15.75 4.86 15.28
N MET A 25 -14.61 4.80 15.95
CA MET A 25 -14.34 3.80 16.98
C MET A 25 -14.79 4.37 18.32
N ARG A 26 -15.88 3.85 18.87
CA ARG A 26 -16.39 4.27 20.19
C ARG A 26 -15.92 3.29 21.25
N GLN A 27 -15.28 3.80 22.30
CA GLN A 27 -15.09 3.04 23.53
C GLN A 27 -16.45 2.79 24.20
N GLY A 28 -16.93 1.55 24.13
CA GLY A 28 -18.11 1.12 24.89
C GLY A 28 -17.68 0.47 26.21
N ARG A 29 -18.59 0.42 27.22
CA ARG A 29 -18.38 -0.28 28.52
C ARG A 29 -18.04 -1.78 28.36
N ALA A 30 -18.19 -2.36 27.20
CA ALA A 30 -17.98 -3.79 26.89
C ALA A 30 -16.92 -4.04 25.80
N GLY A 31 -16.00 -3.09 25.56
CA GLY A 31 -14.94 -3.21 24.53
C GLY A 31 -15.18 -2.33 23.30
N THR A 32 -14.16 -2.22 22.48
CA THR A 32 -14.18 -1.43 21.25
C THR A 32 -15.22 -1.99 20.27
N ARG A 33 -16.14 -1.18 19.81
CA ARG A 33 -17.17 -1.60 18.87
C ARG A 33 -16.58 -1.58 17.46
N ALA A 34 -16.41 -2.74 16.85
CA ALA A 34 -15.98 -2.83 15.45
C ALA A 34 -17.02 -2.14 14.54
N PRO A 35 -16.58 -1.56 13.41
CA PRO A 35 -17.49 -1.04 12.40
C PRO A 35 -18.43 -2.13 11.89
N HIS A 36 -19.60 -1.73 11.41
CA HIS A 36 -20.54 -2.68 10.80
C HIS A 36 -19.84 -3.39 9.61
N PRO A 37 -19.98 -4.74 9.47
CA PRO A 37 -19.29 -5.51 8.44
C PRO A 37 -19.43 -4.94 7.02
N ALA A 38 -20.61 -4.43 6.67
CA ALA A 38 -20.85 -3.82 5.36
C ALA A 38 -20.07 -2.50 5.17
N GLN A 39 -19.95 -1.67 6.23
CA GLN A 39 -19.13 -0.45 6.18
C GLN A 39 -17.65 -0.79 6.01
N LEU A 40 -17.18 -1.81 6.72
CA LEU A 40 -15.80 -2.28 6.63
C LEU A 40 -15.50 -2.87 5.25
N GLN A 41 -16.42 -3.62 4.68
CA GLN A 41 -16.28 -4.15 3.33
C GLN A 41 -16.23 -3.01 2.30
N ASN A 42 -17.13 -2.03 2.40
CA ASN A 42 -17.12 -0.85 1.52
C ASN A 42 -15.81 -0.08 1.63
N LEU A 43 -15.34 0.20 2.85
CA LEU A 43 -14.04 0.85 3.06
C LEU A 43 -12.90 0.08 2.37
N ARG A 44 -12.84 -1.24 2.57
CA ARG A 44 -11.78 -2.09 2.02
C ARG A 44 -11.83 -2.25 0.50
N THR A 45 -12.97 -1.99 -0.15
CA THR A 45 -13.02 -1.94 -1.62
C THR A 45 -12.43 -0.64 -2.18
N ARG A 46 -12.50 0.45 -1.41
CA ARG A 46 -11.96 1.76 -1.78
C ARG A 46 -10.48 1.90 -1.41
N LEU A 47 -10.00 1.13 -0.42
CA LEU A 47 -8.63 1.12 0.07
C LEU A 47 -7.92 -0.17 -0.33
N ALA A 48 -6.94 -0.14 -1.20
CA ALA A 48 -6.09 -1.28 -1.45
C ALA A 48 -4.83 -1.22 -0.56
N MET A 49 -4.31 -2.39 -0.16
CA MET A 49 -3.09 -2.47 0.64
C MET A 49 -2.06 -3.38 -0.02
N VAL A 50 -0.83 -2.87 -0.10
CA VAL A 50 0.37 -3.58 -0.54
C VAL A 50 1.25 -3.77 0.69
N PHE A 51 1.61 -5.03 0.97
CA PHE A 51 2.36 -5.42 2.17
C PHE A 51 3.85 -5.56 1.89
N GLN A 52 4.65 -5.56 2.94
CA GLN A 52 6.07 -5.87 2.93
C GLN A 52 6.34 -7.30 2.40
N HIS A 53 5.59 -8.29 2.89
CA HIS A 53 5.56 -9.63 2.33
C HIS A 53 4.46 -9.70 1.28
N PHE A 54 4.76 -10.08 0.08
CA PHE A 54 3.92 -9.99 -1.12
C PHE A 54 2.51 -10.56 -0.96
N ASN A 55 2.34 -11.53 -0.05
CA ASN A 55 1.07 -12.19 0.30
C ASN A 55 0.31 -12.71 -0.94
N LEU A 56 1.06 -13.25 -1.89
CA LEU A 56 0.48 -13.93 -3.04
C LEU A 56 0.03 -15.33 -2.65
N TRP A 57 -1.09 -15.76 -3.23
CA TRP A 57 -1.57 -17.13 -3.09
C TRP A 57 -0.66 -18.05 -3.93
N SER A 58 0.15 -18.89 -3.27
CA SER A 58 1.18 -19.70 -3.89
C SER A 58 0.64 -20.78 -4.83
N HIS A 59 -0.61 -21.22 -4.60
CA HIS A 59 -1.31 -22.22 -5.40
C HIS A 59 -2.07 -21.65 -6.60
N MET A 60 -1.99 -20.35 -6.81
CA MET A 60 -2.62 -19.62 -7.92
C MET A 60 -1.55 -19.03 -8.83
N THR A 61 -1.83 -18.99 -10.12
CA THR A 61 -1.03 -18.22 -11.07
C THR A 61 -1.08 -16.71 -10.76
N VAL A 62 -0.19 -15.96 -11.37
CA VAL A 62 -0.19 -14.49 -11.29
C VAL A 62 -1.53 -13.91 -11.74
N LEU A 63 -2.04 -14.39 -12.88
CA LEU A 63 -3.32 -13.95 -13.42
C LEU A 63 -4.46 -14.20 -12.43
N GLU A 64 -4.52 -15.41 -11.87
CA GLU A 64 -5.54 -15.78 -10.88
C GLU A 64 -5.44 -14.94 -9.60
N ASN A 65 -4.23 -14.67 -9.11
CA ASN A 65 -3.97 -13.78 -7.97
C ASN A 65 -4.55 -12.38 -8.19
N ILE A 66 -4.43 -11.84 -9.40
CA ILE A 66 -4.93 -10.49 -9.70
C ILE A 66 -6.44 -10.49 -9.95
N CYS A 67 -6.98 -11.52 -10.62
CA CYS A 67 -8.39 -11.60 -10.98
C CYS A 67 -9.31 -11.93 -9.80
N MET A 68 -8.81 -12.56 -8.74
CA MET A 68 -9.63 -13.09 -7.65
C MET A 68 -10.50 -12.02 -7.00
N ALA A 69 -9.90 -10.92 -6.53
CA ALA A 69 -10.61 -9.89 -5.80
C ALA A 69 -11.62 -9.11 -6.68
N PRO A 70 -11.30 -8.66 -7.90
CA PRO A 70 -12.28 -8.04 -8.79
C PRO A 70 -13.51 -8.92 -9.04
N ARG A 71 -13.30 -10.21 -9.29
CA ARG A 71 -14.41 -11.15 -9.51
C ARG A 71 -15.28 -11.39 -8.29
N ARG A 72 -14.65 -11.58 -7.11
CA ARG A 72 -15.33 -11.97 -5.88
C ARG A 72 -15.95 -10.81 -5.13
N VAL A 73 -15.32 -9.65 -5.17
CA VAL A 73 -15.71 -8.47 -4.39
C VAL A 73 -16.48 -7.48 -5.22
N LEU A 74 -16.03 -7.17 -6.44
CA LEU A 74 -16.69 -6.22 -7.34
C LEU A 74 -17.72 -6.89 -8.24
N GLY A 75 -17.73 -8.23 -8.34
CA GLY A 75 -18.68 -8.97 -9.16
C GLY A 75 -18.47 -8.82 -10.68
N VAL A 76 -17.28 -8.33 -11.11
CA VAL A 76 -16.99 -8.18 -12.54
C VAL A 76 -16.87 -9.54 -13.23
N SER A 77 -17.15 -9.58 -14.53
CA SER A 77 -17.05 -10.79 -15.33
C SER A 77 -15.61 -11.33 -15.36
N SER A 78 -15.46 -12.62 -15.66
CA SER A 78 -14.13 -13.24 -15.81
C SER A 78 -13.31 -12.56 -16.90
N GLN A 79 -13.95 -12.19 -18.02
CA GLN A 79 -13.31 -11.52 -19.14
C GLN A 79 -12.82 -10.12 -18.76
N GLU A 80 -13.62 -9.36 -18.01
CA GLU A 80 -13.26 -8.03 -17.53
C GLU A 80 -12.13 -8.11 -16.50
N ALA A 81 -12.20 -9.04 -15.55
CA ALA A 81 -11.14 -9.25 -14.56
C ALA A 81 -9.81 -9.60 -15.22
N GLU A 82 -9.83 -10.45 -16.26
CA GLU A 82 -8.62 -10.80 -17.01
C GLU A 82 -8.06 -9.59 -17.78
N ALA A 83 -8.93 -8.81 -18.43
CA ALA A 83 -8.50 -7.59 -19.13
C ALA A 83 -7.84 -6.59 -18.17
N ARG A 84 -8.44 -6.37 -16.97
CA ARG A 84 -7.85 -5.55 -15.91
C ARG A 84 -6.51 -6.11 -15.45
N ALA A 85 -6.43 -7.41 -15.21
CA ALA A 85 -5.19 -8.05 -14.76
C ALA A 85 -4.05 -7.87 -15.77
N ARG A 86 -4.30 -8.10 -17.06
CA ARG A 86 -3.29 -7.91 -18.12
C ARG A 86 -2.87 -6.44 -18.24
N LYS A 87 -3.81 -5.50 -18.18
CA LYS A 87 -3.55 -4.06 -18.14
C LYS A 87 -2.61 -3.69 -16.99
N TYR A 88 -2.86 -4.19 -15.78
CA TYR A 88 -2.04 -3.82 -14.63
C TYR A 88 -0.73 -4.60 -14.54
N LEU A 89 -0.64 -5.81 -15.12
CA LEU A 89 0.65 -6.49 -15.31
C LEU A 89 1.58 -5.69 -16.24
N ASP A 90 1.05 -5.21 -17.35
CA ASP A 90 1.81 -4.34 -18.26
C ASP A 90 2.25 -3.05 -17.55
N LYS A 91 1.32 -2.41 -16.83
CA LYS A 91 1.59 -1.18 -16.07
C LYS A 91 2.71 -1.33 -15.04
N VAL A 92 2.84 -2.47 -14.40
CA VAL A 92 3.93 -2.74 -13.45
C VAL A 92 5.19 -3.28 -14.13
N GLY A 93 5.25 -3.27 -15.45
CA GLY A 93 6.41 -3.68 -16.24
C GLY A 93 6.69 -5.19 -16.20
N LEU A 94 5.67 -6.03 -16.06
CA LEU A 94 5.82 -7.47 -16.14
C LEU A 94 5.44 -7.97 -17.54
N PRO A 95 6.23 -8.90 -18.13
CA PRO A 95 5.94 -9.42 -19.45
C PRO A 95 4.66 -10.26 -19.47
N PRO A 96 3.91 -10.35 -20.59
CA PRO A 96 2.67 -11.11 -20.66
C PRO A 96 2.77 -12.56 -20.21
N ARG A 97 3.93 -13.21 -20.43
CA ARG A 97 4.21 -14.59 -20.01
C ARG A 97 4.20 -14.78 -18.48
N ALA A 98 4.36 -13.70 -17.71
CA ALA A 98 4.31 -13.77 -16.25
C ALA A 98 2.90 -14.14 -15.75
N ALA A 99 1.85 -13.88 -16.53
CA ALA A 99 0.45 -14.15 -16.17
C ALA A 99 0.22 -15.61 -15.79
N ASP A 100 0.87 -16.54 -16.49
CA ASP A 100 0.68 -17.99 -16.34
C ASP A 100 1.67 -18.61 -15.33
N GLN A 101 2.59 -17.83 -14.77
CA GLN A 101 3.56 -18.30 -13.78
C GLN A 101 2.95 -18.34 -12.39
N TYR A 102 3.48 -19.24 -11.55
CA TYR A 102 3.20 -19.24 -10.12
C TYR A 102 4.19 -18.36 -9.35
N PRO A 103 3.80 -17.80 -8.19
CA PRO A 103 4.68 -16.93 -7.40
C PRO A 103 6.07 -17.49 -7.12
N ALA A 104 6.19 -18.80 -6.92
CA ALA A 104 7.47 -19.48 -6.66
C ALA A 104 8.51 -19.34 -7.80
N PHE A 105 8.09 -19.03 -9.02
CA PHE A 105 8.97 -18.84 -10.17
C PHE A 105 9.31 -17.36 -10.46
N LEU A 106 8.93 -16.46 -9.57
CA LEU A 106 9.16 -15.02 -9.69
C LEU A 106 10.22 -14.55 -8.70
N SER A 107 11.04 -13.58 -9.11
CA SER A 107 11.92 -12.86 -8.16
C SER A 107 11.09 -12.07 -7.13
N GLY A 108 11.69 -11.69 -6.00
CA GLY A 108 11.02 -10.87 -4.98
C GLY A 108 10.44 -9.56 -5.56
N GLY A 109 11.21 -8.87 -6.40
CA GLY A 109 10.74 -7.64 -7.06
C GLY A 109 9.58 -7.89 -8.04
N GLN A 110 9.59 -9.04 -8.75
CA GLN A 110 8.46 -9.43 -9.58
C GLN A 110 7.22 -9.76 -8.74
N GLN A 111 7.38 -10.50 -7.64
CA GLN A 111 6.27 -10.80 -6.73
C GLN A 111 5.65 -9.53 -6.15
N GLN A 112 6.46 -8.55 -5.76
CA GLN A 112 5.97 -7.27 -5.26
C GLN A 112 5.23 -6.49 -6.34
N ARG A 113 5.73 -6.48 -7.57
CA ARG A 113 5.01 -5.85 -8.69
C ARG A 113 3.68 -6.55 -8.99
N VAL A 114 3.60 -7.86 -8.85
CA VAL A 114 2.31 -8.59 -8.91
C VAL A 114 1.38 -8.16 -7.78
N ALA A 115 1.89 -8.00 -6.55
CA ALA A 115 1.08 -7.52 -5.42
C ALA A 115 0.54 -6.11 -5.67
N ILE A 116 1.34 -5.22 -6.28
CA ILE A 116 0.89 -3.89 -6.71
C ILE A 116 -0.19 -4.01 -7.81
N ALA A 117 0.03 -4.84 -8.84
CA ALA A 117 -0.96 -5.06 -9.90
C ALA A 117 -2.29 -5.61 -9.36
N ARG A 118 -2.22 -6.53 -8.38
CA ARG A 118 -3.41 -7.05 -7.68
C ARG A 118 -4.18 -5.95 -6.94
N ALA A 119 -3.47 -5.05 -6.26
CA ALA A 119 -4.06 -3.91 -5.59
C ALA A 119 -4.73 -2.95 -6.60
N LEU A 120 -4.05 -2.63 -7.69
CA LEU A 120 -4.54 -1.76 -8.76
C LEU A 120 -5.77 -2.31 -9.50
N ALA A 121 -5.88 -3.64 -9.64
CA ALA A 121 -7.00 -4.29 -10.33
C ALA A 121 -8.35 -4.09 -9.63
N MET A 122 -8.33 -3.71 -8.34
CA MET A 122 -9.52 -3.28 -7.60
C MET A 122 -9.96 -1.84 -7.95
N GLU A 123 -9.14 -1.09 -8.70
CA GLU A 123 -9.34 0.33 -9.02
C GLU A 123 -9.63 1.18 -7.78
N PRO A 124 -8.76 1.08 -6.73
CA PRO A 124 -8.98 1.73 -5.47
C PRO A 124 -8.82 3.25 -5.56
N GLU A 125 -9.46 3.97 -4.65
CA GLU A 125 -9.29 5.42 -4.49
C GLU A 125 -7.96 5.75 -3.79
N ILE A 126 -7.56 4.93 -2.81
CA ILE A 126 -6.32 5.11 -2.04
C ILE A 126 -5.55 3.79 -1.99
N ILE A 127 -4.23 3.87 -2.14
CA ILE A 127 -3.33 2.73 -2.01
C ILE A 127 -2.47 2.92 -0.76
N LEU A 128 -2.51 1.93 0.12
CA LEU A 128 -1.69 1.88 1.34
C LEU A 128 -0.48 0.98 1.08
N PHE A 129 0.73 1.49 1.26
CA PHE A 129 1.97 0.74 1.13
C PHE A 129 2.63 0.56 2.50
N ASP A 130 2.76 -0.68 2.96
CA ASP A 130 3.38 -1.04 4.23
C ASP A 130 4.78 -1.58 3.95
N GLU A 131 5.79 -0.71 3.94
CA GLU A 131 7.20 -1.02 3.67
C GLU A 131 7.40 -1.89 2.39
N PRO A 132 6.98 -1.43 1.21
CA PRO A 132 6.88 -2.26 0.01
C PRO A 132 8.21 -2.80 -0.52
N THR A 133 9.35 -2.30 -0.03
CA THR A 133 10.70 -2.68 -0.48
C THR A 133 11.52 -3.40 0.57
N SER A 134 11.09 -3.43 1.85
CA SER A 134 11.89 -3.92 2.97
C SER A 134 12.24 -5.42 2.93
N ALA A 135 11.46 -6.22 2.16
CA ALA A 135 11.73 -7.66 1.98
C ALA A 135 12.45 -7.99 0.67
N LEU A 136 12.99 -6.96 -0.03
CA LEU A 136 13.66 -7.12 -1.31
C LEU A 136 15.18 -7.01 -1.18
N ASP A 137 15.87 -7.72 -2.06
CA ASP A 137 17.29 -7.49 -2.29
C ASP A 137 17.51 -6.06 -2.84
N PRO A 138 18.60 -5.36 -2.44
CA PRO A 138 18.82 -3.96 -2.81
C PRO A 138 18.78 -3.69 -4.32
N GLU A 139 19.21 -4.65 -5.14
CA GLU A 139 19.19 -4.52 -6.60
C GLU A 139 17.78 -4.52 -7.20
N LEU A 140 16.77 -5.07 -6.48
CA LEU A 140 15.38 -5.15 -6.92
C LEU A 140 14.52 -3.97 -6.45
N VAL A 141 14.99 -3.20 -5.47
CA VAL A 141 14.27 -2.06 -4.87
C VAL A 141 13.90 -1.02 -5.93
N GLY A 142 14.87 -0.66 -6.80
CA GLY A 142 14.69 0.39 -7.80
C GLY A 142 13.54 0.11 -8.77
N GLU A 143 13.32 -1.16 -9.17
CA GLU A 143 12.24 -1.53 -10.08
C GLU A 143 10.84 -1.30 -9.44
N VAL A 144 10.71 -1.62 -8.16
CA VAL A 144 9.45 -1.45 -7.42
C VAL A 144 9.19 0.03 -7.15
N LEU A 145 10.19 0.79 -6.72
CA LEU A 145 10.07 2.22 -6.49
C LEU A 145 9.69 2.99 -7.78
N LYS A 146 10.23 2.58 -8.92
CA LYS A 146 9.87 3.17 -10.21
C LYS A 146 8.38 3.00 -10.54
N VAL A 147 7.81 1.83 -10.25
CA VAL A 147 6.36 1.60 -10.42
C VAL A 147 5.58 2.54 -9.51
N ILE A 148 5.96 2.67 -8.23
CA ILE A 148 5.26 3.53 -7.27
C ILE A 148 5.40 5.01 -7.68
N GLN A 149 6.56 5.43 -8.18
CA GLN A 149 6.77 6.77 -8.72
C GLN A 149 5.82 7.07 -9.88
N THR A 150 5.68 6.15 -10.84
CA THR A 150 4.72 6.31 -11.95
C THR A 150 3.28 6.48 -11.45
N LEU A 151 2.89 5.76 -10.39
CA LEU A 151 1.57 5.93 -9.78
C LEU A 151 1.40 7.31 -9.12
N ALA A 152 2.46 7.84 -8.50
CA ALA A 152 2.46 9.20 -7.93
C ALA A 152 2.31 10.27 -9.03
N GLU A 153 3.06 10.13 -10.13
CA GLU A 153 3.00 11.02 -11.29
C GLU A 153 1.62 11.02 -11.97
N GLU A 154 0.89 9.90 -11.89
CA GLU A 154 -0.50 9.80 -12.35
C GLU A 154 -1.52 10.45 -11.39
N GLY A 155 -1.07 11.02 -10.28
CA GLY A 155 -1.94 11.66 -9.28
C GLY A 155 -2.71 10.69 -8.40
N ARG A 156 -2.24 9.44 -8.24
CA ARG A 156 -2.88 8.48 -7.34
C ARG A 156 -2.69 8.89 -5.88
N THR A 157 -3.76 8.86 -5.10
CA THR A 157 -3.67 9.06 -3.66
C THR A 157 -3.04 7.83 -3.01
N MET A 158 -1.91 8.06 -2.33
CA MET A 158 -1.14 6.98 -1.71
C MET A 158 -0.70 7.38 -0.31
N LEU A 159 -0.68 6.43 0.60
CA LEU A 159 -0.05 6.55 1.92
C LEU A 159 0.97 5.43 2.07
N MET A 160 2.23 5.79 2.34
CA MET A 160 3.33 4.83 2.39
C MET A 160 4.10 4.93 3.69
N VAL A 161 4.40 3.78 4.28
CA VAL A 161 5.46 3.63 5.27
C VAL A 161 6.70 3.13 4.53
N THR A 162 7.81 3.84 4.67
CA THR A 162 9.04 3.51 3.95
C THR A 162 10.28 3.92 4.72
N HIS A 163 11.36 3.23 4.43
CA HIS A 163 12.72 3.58 4.84
C HIS A 163 13.54 4.21 3.72
N GLU A 164 12.97 4.33 2.52
CA GLU A 164 13.63 4.89 1.34
C GLU A 164 13.53 6.42 1.35
N MET A 165 14.41 7.09 2.14
CA MET A 165 14.34 8.55 2.32
C MET A 165 14.58 9.33 1.02
N GLY A 166 15.46 8.83 0.15
CA GLY A 166 15.67 9.44 -1.18
C GLY A 166 14.41 9.42 -2.04
N PHE A 167 13.69 8.31 -2.02
CA PHE A 167 12.42 8.18 -2.72
C PHE A 167 11.33 9.07 -2.09
N ALA A 168 11.21 9.08 -0.75
CA ALA A 168 10.25 9.93 -0.06
C ALA A 168 10.43 11.41 -0.41
N ARG A 169 11.68 11.90 -0.52
CA ARG A 169 11.97 13.28 -0.94
C ARG A 169 11.46 13.61 -2.34
N GLN A 170 11.52 12.66 -3.25
CA GLN A 170 11.15 12.88 -4.65
C GLN A 170 9.65 12.87 -4.90
N VAL A 171 8.91 12.03 -4.16
CA VAL A 171 7.52 11.72 -4.53
C VAL A 171 6.49 12.19 -3.51
N SER A 172 6.86 12.42 -2.25
CA SER A 172 5.86 12.77 -1.25
C SER A 172 5.48 14.24 -1.29
N SER A 173 4.18 14.51 -1.29
CA SER A 173 3.62 15.84 -1.07
C SER A 173 3.60 16.20 0.42
N GLN A 174 3.48 15.21 1.29
CA GLN A 174 3.48 15.36 2.74
C GLN A 174 4.24 14.22 3.41
N VAL A 175 4.99 14.54 4.45
CA VAL A 175 5.73 13.60 5.28
C VAL A 175 5.27 13.72 6.72
N LEU A 176 5.09 12.56 7.36
CA LEU A 176 4.76 12.43 8.78
C LEU A 176 5.88 11.61 9.44
N PHE A 177 6.63 12.22 10.34
CA PHE A 177 7.61 11.50 11.16
C PHE A 177 6.99 11.08 12.49
N LEU A 178 6.97 9.77 12.72
CA LEU A 178 6.39 9.19 13.92
C LEU A 178 7.49 8.76 14.89
N HIS A 179 7.39 9.18 16.14
CA HIS A 179 8.25 8.73 17.22
C HIS A 179 7.42 8.31 18.43
N GLN A 180 7.68 7.11 18.96
CA GLN A 180 6.95 6.54 20.11
C GLN A 180 5.41 6.62 19.99
N GLY A 181 4.88 6.34 18.79
CA GLY A 181 3.44 6.33 18.52
C GLY A 181 2.78 7.70 18.38
N ARG A 182 3.56 8.79 18.34
CA ARG A 182 3.07 10.16 18.15
C ARG A 182 3.64 10.76 16.88
N VAL A 183 2.91 11.71 16.29
CA VAL A 183 3.45 12.56 15.23
C VAL A 183 4.42 13.54 15.88
N GLU A 184 5.70 13.35 15.62
CA GLU A 184 6.79 14.20 16.14
C GLU A 184 7.00 15.43 15.24
N GLU A 185 6.96 15.21 13.92
CA GLU A 185 7.10 16.27 12.94
C GLU A 185 6.29 15.94 11.69
N GLN A 186 5.71 16.97 11.06
CA GLN A 186 4.99 16.85 9.79
C GLN A 186 5.21 18.07 8.92
N GLY A 187 5.25 17.87 7.60
CA GLY A 187 5.42 18.94 6.62
C GLY A 187 5.51 18.43 5.20
N SER A 188 5.93 19.29 4.29
CA SER A 188 6.30 18.88 2.93
C SER A 188 7.56 17.98 2.96
N ALA A 189 7.98 17.47 1.81
CA ALA A 189 9.22 16.69 1.71
C ALA A 189 10.45 17.46 2.23
N GLU A 190 10.39 18.79 2.34
CA GLU A 190 11.47 19.65 2.85
C GLU A 190 11.89 19.31 4.28
N ILE A 191 10.99 18.75 5.11
CA ILE A 191 11.38 18.34 6.48
C ILE A 191 12.45 17.24 6.48
N LEU A 192 12.61 16.52 5.38
CA LEU A 192 13.68 15.52 5.23
C LEU A 192 15.05 16.16 4.93
N ASP A 193 15.08 17.41 4.48
CA ASP A 193 16.30 18.17 4.22
C ASP A 193 16.59 19.17 5.34
N GLN A 194 15.55 19.73 5.95
CA GLN A 194 15.63 20.72 7.02
C GLN A 194 14.79 20.31 8.23
N PRO A 195 15.13 19.20 8.90
CA PRO A 195 14.37 18.71 10.06
C PRO A 195 14.47 19.67 11.24
N GLN A 196 13.33 19.96 11.88
CA GLN A 196 13.27 20.84 13.05
C GLN A 196 13.43 20.05 14.35
N SER A 197 12.88 18.83 14.42
CA SER A 197 12.99 18.02 15.62
C SER A 197 14.37 17.34 15.72
N GLU A 198 14.97 17.32 16.90
CA GLU A 198 16.22 16.61 17.16
C GLU A 198 16.12 15.11 16.81
N ARG A 199 14.95 14.54 16.98
CA ARG A 199 14.70 13.11 16.71
C ARG A 199 14.75 12.80 15.22
N LEU A 200 14.16 13.65 14.39
CA LEU A 200 14.22 13.48 12.93
C LEU A 200 15.66 13.72 12.44
N GLN A 201 16.38 14.72 12.99
CA GLN A 201 17.80 14.95 12.69
C GLN A 201 18.65 13.71 13.00
N GLN A 202 18.49 13.11 14.18
CA GLN A 202 19.19 11.89 14.57
C GLN A 202 18.85 10.71 13.66
N PHE A 203 17.56 10.54 13.33
CA PHE A 203 17.09 9.47 12.44
C PHE A 203 17.73 9.57 11.06
N LEU A 204 17.71 10.75 10.45
CA LEU A 204 18.30 10.99 9.13
C LEU A 204 19.82 10.84 9.14
N SER A 205 20.51 11.35 10.17
CA SER A 205 21.98 11.24 10.31
C SER A 205 22.45 9.78 10.43
N ASN A 206 21.70 8.92 11.11
CA ASN A 206 22.03 7.52 11.26
C ASN A 206 21.77 6.67 9.98
N ARG A 207 20.99 7.19 9.05
CA ARG A 207 20.67 6.51 7.78
C ARG A 207 21.52 6.96 6.61
N LEU A 208 22.23 8.08 6.73
CA LEU A 208 23.14 8.60 5.72
C LEU A 208 24.58 8.08 5.90
N LYS A 209 24.81 7.20 6.90
CA LYS A 209 26.05 6.42 7.07
C LYS A 209 25.85 5.00 6.58
#